data_103b392c65073f94f32d8975404da4ff
#
_entry.id   103b392c65073f94f32d8975404da4ff
#
_cell.length_a   1.000
_cell.length_b   1.000
_cell.length_c   1.000
_cell.angle_alpha   90.00
_cell.angle_beta   90.00
_cell.angle_gamma   90.00
#
_symmetry.space_group_name_H-M   'P 1'
#
loop_
_entity.id
_entity.type
_entity.pdbx_description
1 polymer ?
#
loop_
_entity_poly.entity_id
_entity_poly.type
_entity_poly.pdbx_seq_one_letter_code
_entity_poly.pdbx_strand_id
1 'polypeptide(L)'
;MTKAENEARLQRLKAIVLAMPEKPGTYQYYDKEGTIIYVGKAKNLKRRVSSYFHKEVDRFKTKVLVSKIEDITYSVVNTEEDALLIENQLIKQYK
;
A
#
# COMPACT_ATOMS: atom_id res chain seq x y z
N MET A 1 -14.47 -14.04 -5.97
CA MET A 1 -14.95 -12.80 -5.32
C MET A 1 -16.06 -12.19 -6.15
N THR A 2 -17.17 -11.86 -5.53
CA THR A 2 -18.28 -11.22 -6.23
C THR A 2 -17.97 -9.73 -6.46
N LYS A 3 -18.75 -9.11 -7.35
CA LYS A 3 -18.61 -7.67 -7.60
C LYS A 3 -18.84 -6.85 -6.33
N ALA A 4 -19.86 -7.23 -5.54
CA ALA A 4 -20.17 -6.54 -4.28
C ALA A 4 -19.04 -6.68 -3.27
N GLU A 5 -18.44 -7.86 -3.15
CA GLU A 5 -17.30 -8.09 -2.25
C GLU A 5 -16.10 -7.27 -2.69
N ASN A 6 -15.86 -7.18 -3.99
CA ASN A 6 -14.76 -6.39 -4.54
C ASN A 6 -14.95 -4.90 -4.27
N GLU A 7 -16.16 -4.40 -4.43
CA GLU A 7 -16.49 -2.99 -4.15
C GLU A 7 -16.31 -2.67 -2.66
N ALA A 8 -16.78 -3.56 -1.77
CA ALA A 8 -16.63 -3.38 -0.34
C ALA A 8 -15.15 -3.36 0.05
N ARG A 9 -14.35 -4.25 -0.53
CA ARG A 9 -12.91 -4.31 -0.32
C ARG A 9 -12.24 -3.00 -0.74
N LEU A 10 -12.55 -2.50 -1.93
CA LEU A 10 -11.97 -1.25 -2.42
C LEU A 10 -12.37 -0.05 -1.56
N GLN A 11 -13.61 0.00 -1.10
CA GLN A 11 -14.07 1.07 -0.21
C GLN A 11 -13.31 1.05 1.12
N ARG A 12 -13.10 -0.14 1.69
CA ARG A 12 -12.33 -0.31 2.92
C ARG A 12 -10.89 0.18 2.74
N LEU A 13 -10.25 -0.23 1.64
CA LEU A 13 -8.88 0.18 1.35
C LEU A 13 -8.77 1.69 1.12
N LYS A 14 -9.73 2.27 0.42
CA LYS A 14 -9.75 3.73 0.20
C LYS A 14 -9.91 4.49 1.52
N ALA A 15 -10.69 3.95 2.47
CA ALA A 15 -10.84 4.57 3.78
C ALA A 15 -9.51 4.56 4.54
N ILE A 16 -8.73 3.47 4.44
CA ILE A 16 -7.40 3.40 5.03
C ILE A 16 -6.49 4.48 4.42
N VAL A 17 -6.52 4.60 3.09
CA VAL A 17 -5.71 5.59 2.37
C VAL A 17 -6.07 7.01 2.78
N LEU A 18 -7.36 7.31 2.89
CA LEU A 18 -7.81 8.65 3.30
C LEU A 18 -7.38 9.02 4.71
N ALA A 19 -7.22 8.02 5.57
CA ALA A 19 -6.75 8.23 6.95
C ALA A 19 -5.23 8.36 7.05
N MET A 20 -4.49 8.09 5.97
CA MET A 20 -3.04 8.19 5.97
C MET A 20 -2.57 9.64 6.09
N PRO A 21 -1.47 9.88 6.82
CA PRO A 21 -0.90 11.23 6.88
C PRO A 21 -0.14 11.57 5.59
N GLU A 22 -0.06 12.87 5.31
CA GLU A 22 0.76 13.37 4.22
C GLU A 22 2.19 13.58 4.72
N LYS A 23 2.82 12.47 5.10
CA LYS A 23 4.17 12.46 5.69
C LYS A 23 4.99 11.33 5.07
N PRO A 24 6.33 11.43 5.15
CA PRO A 24 7.18 10.35 4.66
C PRO A 24 7.06 9.10 5.51
N GLY A 25 7.21 7.96 4.89
CA GLY A 25 7.13 6.69 5.59
C GLY A 25 7.23 5.50 4.67
N THR A 26 6.96 4.33 5.24
CA THR A 26 6.88 3.08 4.52
C THR A 26 5.44 2.56 4.57
N TYR A 27 5.08 1.75 3.58
CA TYR A 27 3.76 1.12 3.52
C TYR A 27 3.91 -0.33 3.09
N GLN A 28 2.98 -1.18 3.57
CA GLN A 28 2.99 -2.61 3.29
C GLN A 28 1.59 -3.02 2.85
N TYR A 29 1.53 -3.83 1.79
CA TYR A 29 0.28 -4.41 1.30
C TYR A 29 0.22 -5.88 1.65
N TYR A 30 -0.94 -6.35 2.09
CA TYR A 30 -1.18 -7.73 2.50
C TYR A 30 -2.26 -8.35 1.63
N ASP A 31 -2.13 -9.66 1.37
CA ASP A 31 -3.18 -10.42 0.73
C ASP A 31 -4.20 -10.91 1.76
N LYS A 32 -5.21 -11.67 1.30
CA LYS A 32 -6.26 -12.17 2.18
C LYS A 32 -5.76 -13.17 3.24
N GLU A 33 -4.58 -13.72 3.03
CA GLU A 33 -3.95 -14.66 3.97
C GLU A 33 -3.06 -13.96 4.99
N GLY A 34 -2.95 -12.65 4.91
CA GLY A 34 -2.11 -11.86 5.80
C GLY A 34 -0.65 -11.83 5.40
N THR A 35 -0.31 -12.30 4.21
CA THR A 35 1.06 -12.30 3.71
C THR A 35 1.38 -10.96 3.07
N ILE A 36 2.56 -10.41 3.38
CA ILE A 36 3.02 -9.18 2.75
C ILE A 36 3.35 -9.47 1.28
N ILE A 37 2.69 -8.75 0.37
CA ILE A 37 2.89 -8.89 -1.06
C ILE A 37 3.63 -7.71 -1.67
N TYR A 38 3.78 -6.62 -0.93
CA TYR A 38 4.52 -5.45 -1.41
C TYR A 38 4.95 -4.59 -0.24
N VAL A 39 6.16 -4.02 -0.34
CA VAL A 39 6.70 -3.05 0.60
C VAL A 39 7.21 -1.87 -0.22
N GLY A 40 6.84 -0.66 0.17
CA GLY A 40 7.28 0.54 -0.52
C GLY A 40 7.62 1.66 0.43
N LYS A 41 8.24 2.70 -0.11
CA LYS A 41 8.56 3.92 0.61
C LYS A 41 7.92 5.10 -0.10
N ALA A 42 7.66 6.17 0.63
CA ALA A 42 7.05 7.36 0.08
C ALA A 42 7.50 8.61 0.82
N LYS A 43 7.61 9.71 0.09
CA LYS A 43 7.80 11.04 0.70
C LYS A 43 6.48 11.55 1.25
N ASN A 44 5.36 11.12 0.67
CA ASN A 44 4.01 11.45 1.10
C ASN A 44 3.18 10.17 0.99
N LEU A 45 2.93 9.52 2.13
CA LEU A 45 2.24 8.22 2.19
C LEU A 45 0.87 8.27 1.52
N LYS A 46 0.05 9.25 1.90
CA LYS A 46 -1.31 9.36 1.37
C LYS A 46 -1.32 9.51 -0.15
N ARG A 47 -0.49 10.39 -0.66
CA ARG A 47 -0.40 10.64 -2.10
C ARG A 47 0.11 9.42 -2.86
N ARG A 48 1.15 8.77 -2.35
CA ARG A 48 1.76 7.61 -3.01
C ARG A 48 0.81 6.42 -3.04
N VAL A 49 0.22 6.08 -1.90
CA VAL A 49 -0.68 4.94 -1.80
C VAL A 49 -1.96 5.21 -2.60
N SER A 50 -2.49 6.45 -2.55
CA SER A 50 -3.65 6.83 -3.37
C SER A 50 -3.42 6.57 -4.85
N SER A 51 -2.21 6.78 -5.34
CA SER A 51 -1.92 6.63 -6.77
C SER A 51 -2.13 5.21 -7.27
N TYR A 52 -2.05 4.21 -6.40
CA TYR A 52 -2.31 2.81 -6.77
C TYR A 52 -3.79 2.54 -7.06
N PHE A 53 -4.68 3.38 -6.53
CA PHE A 53 -6.13 3.18 -6.63
C PHE A 53 -6.80 4.15 -7.60
N HIS A 54 -6.03 4.91 -8.37
CA HIS A 54 -6.57 5.79 -9.40
C HIS A 54 -7.14 4.98 -10.55
N LYS A 55 -8.28 5.44 -11.08
CA LYS A 55 -8.95 4.77 -12.20
C LYS A 55 -8.09 4.76 -13.47
N GLU A 56 -7.15 5.69 -13.59
CA GLU A 56 -6.31 5.87 -14.78
C GLU A 56 -5.00 5.09 -14.74
N VAL A 57 -4.85 4.17 -13.78
CA VAL A 57 -3.63 3.36 -13.73
C VAL A 57 -3.67 2.33 -14.84
N ASP A 58 -2.83 2.52 -15.86
CA ASP A 58 -2.77 1.66 -17.04
C ASP A 58 -1.82 0.49 -16.92
N ARG A 59 -0.95 0.48 -15.93
CA ARG A 59 0.05 -0.58 -15.80
C ARG A 59 -0.60 -1.87 -15.31
N PHE A 60 -0.51 -2.89 -16.15
CA PHE A 60 -1.06 -4.21 -15.86
C PHE A 60 -0.55 -4.76 -14.52
N LYS A 61 0.75 -4.62 -14.25
CA LYS A 61 1.35 -5.10 -12.99
C LYS A 61 0.73 -4.44 -11.77
N THR A 62 0.46 -3.14 -11.84
CA THR A 62 -0.17 -2.42 -10.73
C THR A 62 -1.61 -2.88 -10.54
N LYS A 63 -2.35 -3.10 -11.62
CA LYS A 63 -3.73 -3.59 -11.53
C LYS A 63 -3.79 -4.98 -10.89
N VAL A 64 -2.86 -5.86 -11.25
CA VAL A 64 -2.78 -7.20 -10.66
C VAL A 64 -2.46 -7.10 -9.16
N LEU A 65 -1.50 -6.25 -8.79
CA LEU A 65 -1.16 -6.04 -7.39
C LEU A 65 -2.38 -5.55 -6.59
N VAL A 66 -3.04 -4.50 -7.08
CA VAL A 66 -4.20 -3.91 -6.42
C VAL A 66 -5.32 -4.94 -6.23
N SER A 67 -5.50 -5.83 -7.20
CA SER A 67 -6.52 -6.88 -7.11
C SER A 67 -6.28 -7.87 -5.98
N LYS A 68 -5.03 -7.99 -5.50
CA LYS A 68 -4.65 -8.92 -4.43
C LYS A 68 -4.60 -8.27 -3.05
N ILE A 69 -4.66 -6.94 -2.96
CA ILE A 69 -4.55 -6.23 -1.68
C ILE A 69 -5.81 -6.42 -0.86
N GLU A 70 -5.66 -6.93 0.35
CA GLU A 70 -6.75 -7.05 1.33
C GLU A 70 -6.57 -6.09 2.50
N ASP A 71 -5.33 -5.71 2.82
CA ASP A 71 -5.04 -4.79 3.92
C ASP A 71 -3.80 -3.97 3.62
N ILE A 72 -3.70 -2.83 4.28
CA ILE A 72 -2.57 -1.90 4.13
C ILE A 72 -2.16 -1.43 5.52
N THR A 73 -0.87 -1.49 5.80
CA THR A 73 -0.30 -0.87 7.00
C THR A 73 0.78 0.12 6.57
N TYR A 74 1.13 1.03 7.47
CA TYR A 74 2.15 2.03 7.19
C TYR A 74 2.85 2.46 8.47
N SER A 75 4.06 3.03 8.30
CA SER A 75 4.84 3.60 9.40
C SER A 75 5.35 4.97 8.95
N VAL A 76 5.08 5.98 9.77
CA VAL A 76 5.59 7.33 9.52
C VAL A 76 7.03 7.42 10.02
N VAL A 77 7.91 8.05 9.24
CA VAL A 77 9.29 8.29 9.63
C VAL A 77 9.59 9.78 9.51
N ASN A 78 10.67 10.21 10.17
CA ASN A 78 11.01 11.64 10.22
C ASN A 78 11.65 12.14 8.93
N THR A 79 12.33 11.23 8.19
CA THR A 79 13.04 11.60 6.96
C THR A 79 12.88 10.50 5.92
N GLU A 80 13.14 10.86 4.67
CA GLU A 80 13.15 9.89 3.57
C GLU A 80 14.24 8.82 3.78
N GLU A 81 15.35 9.20 4.38
CA GLU A 81 16.44 8.30 4.69
C GLU A 81 16.01 7.20 5.66
N ASP A 82 15.27 7.57 6.70
CA ASP A 82 14.72 6.61 7.65
C ASP A 82 13.74 5.65 6.96
N ALA A 83 12.92 6.16 6.05
CA ALA A 83 11.99 5.34 5.28
C ALA A 83 12.73 4.30 4.44
N LEU A 84 13.83 4.69 3.82
CA LEU A 84 14.64 3.78 3.01
C LEU A 84 15.22 2.66 3.87
N LEU A 85 15.72 2.99 5.05
CA LEU A 85 16.30 2.02 5.96
C LEU A 85 15.28 0.99 6.43
N ILE A 86 14.09 1.43 6.80
CA ILE A 86 13.00 0.54 7.23
C ILE A 86 12.57 -0.37 6.09
N GLU A 87 12.44 0.16 4.88
CA GLU A 87 12.10 -0.62 3.70
C GLU A 87 13.09 -1.76 3.48
N ASN A 88 14.38 -1.47 3.59
CA ASN A 88 15.42 -2.49 3.42
C ASN A 88 15.31 -3.61 4.45
N GLN A 89 15.01 -3.29 5.69
CA GLN A 89 14.82 -4.29 6.74
C GLN A 89 13.63 -5.20 6.45
N LEU A 90 12.52 -4.63 6.01
CA LEU A 90 11.32 -5.39 5.68
C LEU A 90 11.55 -6.30 4.47
N ILE A 91 12.23 -5.80 3.45
CA ILE A 91 12.54 -6.59 2.27
C ILE A 91 13.42 -7.79 2.63
N LYS A 92 14.43 -7.60 3.49
CA LYS A 92 15.27 -8.69 3.94
C LYS A 92 14.49 -9.76 4.72
N GLN A 93 13.50 -9.33 5.50
CA GLN A 93 12.70 -10.25 6.31
C GLN A 93 11.74 -11.09 5.46
N TYR A 94 11.18 -10.54 4.38
CA TYR A 94 10.15 -11.19 3.59
C TYR A 94 10.60 -11.64 2.20
N LYS A 95 11.84 -11.50 1.92
CA LYS A 95 12.41 -11.97 0.67
C LYS A 95 12.85 -13.44 0.79
#